data_7af8327b5235462d2d59204f5f54ffff
#
_entry.id   7af8327b5235462d2d59204f5f54ffff
#
_cell.length_a   1.000
_cell.length_b   1.000
_cell.length_c   1.000
_cell.angle_alpha   90.00
_cell.angle_beta   90.00
_cell.angle_gamma   90.00
#
_symmetry.space_group_name_H-M   'P 1'
#
loop_
_entity.id
_entity.type
_entity.pdbx_description
1 polymer ?
#
loop_
_entity_poly.entity_id
_entity_poly.type
_entity_poly.pdbx_seq_one_letter_code
_entity_poly.pdbx_strand_id
1 'polypeptide(L)'
;MWCDHRAWREAAQITEVARARGVKAIDWCGGVYSSEWGFAKLLHWLRNNPEKRRDFATALEHCDMVAATLTGIKAVEKIPRSVCAMGHKWMWNRLWGGFPENEFLRAVDPLLDGIAQKMPGRYETSDHIAGELSPEWAGKLGLRAGLPIPVGAFDAHWDTLGAGARLHDLVNVIGTSACIVGISDSTELVPGVCGVVPGSVHPKYAGIEAGLSATGDIFEAIARRAGSSLGDLSKKIENYRAGQTGLLRMTWDNGDRTVLVNPELGGVTLGWKLTHGPEDELFSAIEGTGFHTRVILERMEQHGVTIRRVINGGGIPRKNRKLNQVYADILNKPVLVPEGDVTSLGSAIFAFMAAGTFPSVEKAQDALCRKFTVFEPNAASAAIYAELFALYRKLYFSMGQRNAPATAIGDVLPELRRIAANVWGPQ
;
A
#
# COMPACT_ATOMS: atom_id res chain seq x y z
N MET A 1 1.78 -14.30 -3.56
CA MET A 1 0.73 -13.30 -3.82
C MET A 1 0.38 -12.61 -2.51
N TRP A 2 0.06 -11.33 -2.53
CA TRP A 2 -0.27 -10.54 -1.34
C TRP A 2 -1.50 -11.06 -0.56
N CYS A 3 -2.44 -11.73 -1.22
CA CYS A 3 -3.62 -12.34 -0.59
C CYS A 3 -3.35 -13.71 0.08
N ASP A 4 -2.12 -14.22 0.05
CA ASP A 4 -1.77 -15.48 0.70
C ASP A 4 -1.22 -15.22 2.11
N HIS A 5 -2.06 -15.39 3.12
CA HIS A 5 -1.76 -15.17 4.53
C HIS A 5 -1.40 -16.45 5.30
N ARG A 6 -1.22 -17.59 4.63
CA ARG A 6 -0.93 -18.88 5.30
C ARG A 6 0.29 -18.84 6.21
N ALA A 7 1.26 -17.98 5.92
CA ALA A 7 2.50 -17.82 6.68
C ALA A 7 2.38 -16.91 7.92
N TRP A 8 1.17 -16.74 8.48
CA TRP A 8 0.96 -15.83 9.61
C TRP A 8 1.71 -16.22 10.89
N ARG A 9 1.87 -17.54 11.15
CA ARG A 9 2.63 -18.04 12.30
C ARG A 9 4.11 -17.75 12.16
N GLU A 10 4.66 -17.94 10.97
CA GLU A 10 6.04 -17.65 10.64
C GLU A 10 6.32 -16.14 10.76
N ALA A 11 5.41 -15.30 10.29
CA ALA A 11 5.51 -13.85 10.40
C ALA A 11 5.50 -13.37 11.86
N ALA A 12 4.60 -13.92 12.69
CA ALA A 12 4.55 -13.64 14.12
C ALA A 12 5.86 -14.05 14.81
N GLN A 13 6.39 -15.23 14.51
CA GLN A 13 7.66 -15.72 15.06
C GLN A 13 8.85 -14.83 14.66
N ILE A 14 8.93 -14.42 13.37
CA ILE A 14 9.96 -13.49 12.90
C ILE A 14 9.90 -12.19 13.70
N THR A 15 8.70 -11.63 13.89
CA THR A 15 8.48 -10.40 14.67
C THR A 15 8.92 -10.55 16.12
N GLU A 16 8.52 -11.63 16.78
CA GLU A 16 8.85 -11.92 18.17
C GLU A 16 10.36 -12.04 18.38
N VAL A 17 11.03 -12.86 17.57
CA VAL A 17 12.48 -13.05 17.64
C VAL A 17 13.24 -11.76 17.34
N ALA A 18 12.78 -10.97 16.35
CA ALA A 18 13.40 -9.70 16.02
C ALA A 18 13.32 -8.72 17.20
N ARG A 19 12.16 -8.61 17.84
CA ARG A 19 11.96 -7.76 19.01
C ARG A 19 12.79 -8.21 20.21
N ALA A 20 12.79 -9.51 20.51
CA ALA A 20 13.55 -10.07 21.63
C ALA A 20 15.07 -9.86 21.48
N ARG A 21 15.56 -9.80 20.24
CA ARG A 21 16.99 -9.59 19.94
C ARG A 21 17.35 -8.13 19.59
N GLY A 22 16.39 -7.21 19.58
CA GLY A 22 16.61 -5.82 19.21
C GLY A 22 17.09 -5.63 17.78
N VAL A 23 16.59 -6.45 16.84
CA VAL A 23 16.96 -6.39 15.42
C VAL A 23 16.31 -5.17 14.78
N LYS A 24 17.11 -4.15 14.50
CA LYS A 24 16.62 -2.87 13.93
C LYS A 24 15.92 -3.00 12.58
N ALA A 25 16.22 -4.05 11.81
CA ALA A 25 15.56 -4.28 10.52
C ALA A 25 14.03 -4.40 10.63
N ILE A 26 13.50 -4.81 11.81
CA ILE A 26 12.05 -4.89 12.02
C ILE A 26 11.40 -3.51 12.06
N ASP A 27 12.10 -2.50 12.53
CA ASP A 27 11.57 -1.14 12.62
C ASP A 27 11.33 -0.55 11.22
N TRP A 28 12.17 -0.92 10.24
CA TRP A 28 11.98 -0.55 8.83
C TRP A 28 10.81 -1.26 8.15
N CYS A 29 10.26 -2.27 8.80
CA CYS A 29 9.03 -2.94 8.41
C CYS A 29 7.80 -2.40 9.18
N GLY A 30 7.93 -1.27 9.87
CA GLY A 30 6.87 -0.72 10.73
C GLY A 30 6.73 -1.44 12.09
N GLY A 31 7.73 -2.23 12.49
CA GLY A 31 7.78 -2.95 13.77
C GLY A 31 7.11 -4.33 13.76
N VAL A 32 6.58 -4.78 12.62
CA VAL A 32 5.92 -6.09 12.46
C VAL A 32 6.26 -6.66 11.08
N TYR A 33 6.62 -7.95 11.03
CA TYR A 33 6.81 -8.66 9.77
C TYR A 33 5.49 -9.28 9.28
N SER A 34 5.16 -9.11 8.01
CA SER A 34 3.89 -9.57 7.44
C SER A 34 3.96 -11.02 6.94
N SER A 35 2.82 -11.72 7.03
CA SER A 35 2.61 -13.03 6.39
C SER A 35 2.72 -13.00 4.86
N GLU A 36 2.63 -11.82 4.26
CA GLU A 36 2.73 -11.62 2.82
C GLU A 36 4.18 -11.62 2.32
N TRP A 37 5.17 -11.48 3.21
CA TRP A 37 6.55 -11.16 2.88
C TRP A 37 7.47 -12.38 2.78
N GLY A 38 8.62 -12.17 2.12
CA GLY A 38 9.48 -13.21 1.61
C GLY A 38 9.95 -14.24 2.63
N PHE A 39 10.55 -13.82 3.77
CA PHE A 39 11.04 -14.77 4.77
C PHE A 39 9.92 -15.60 5.41
N ALA A 40 8.75 -14.98 5.68
CA ALA A 40 7.62 -15.71 6.26
C ALA A 40 7.09 -16.77 5.29
N LYS A 41 6.87 -16.40 4.02
CA LYS A 41 6.40 -17.34 2.99
C LYS A 41 7.41 -18.42 2.70
N LEU A 42 8.70 -18.09 2.63
CA LEU A 42 9.75 -19.06 2.40
C LEU A 42 9.84 -20.03 3.57
N LEU A 43 9.81 -19.56 4.81
CA LEU A 43 9.84 -20.42 5.98
C LEU A 43 8.63 -21.35 6.03
N HIS A 44 7.44 -20.82 5.77
CA HIS A 44 6.22 -21.62 5.66
C HIS A 44 6.36 -22.74 4.61
N TRP A 45 6.88 -22.37 3.42
CA TRP A 45 7.10 -23.35 2.36
C TRP A 45 8.15 -24.40 2.75
N LEU A 46 9.27 -24.01 3.35
CA LEU A 46 10.33 -24.92 3.79
C LEU A 46 9.85 -25.87 4.89
N ARG A 47 9.03 -25.41 5.83
CA ARG A 47 8.44 -26.27 6.88
C ARG A 47 7.51 -27.34 6.32
N ASN A 48 6.79 -27.00 5.25
CA ASN A 48 5.92 -27.97 4.57
C ASN A 48 6.65 -28.85 3.55
N ASN A 49 7.91 -28.54 3.19
CA ASN A 49 8.72 -29.27 2.22
C ASN A 49 10.19 -29.31 2.70
N PRO A 50 10.48 -29.85 3.89
CA PRO A 50 11.83 -29.79 4.47
C PRO A 50 12.87 -30.53 3.61
N GLU A 51 12.47 -31.57 2.88
CA GLU A 51 13.32 -32.34 1.97
C GLU A 51 13.86 -31.46 0.81
N LYS A 52 13.13 -30.45 0.41
CA LYS A 52 13.52 -29.56 -0.70
C LYS A 52 14.53 -28.48 -0.27
N ARG A 53 14.80 -28.37 1.04
CA ARG A 53 15.79 -27.41 1.56
C ARG A 53 17.17 -27.61 0.91
N ARG A 54 17.55 -28.83 0.68
CA ARG A 54 18.81 -29.21 0.01
C ARG A 54 18.89 -28.68 -1.41
N ASP A 55 17.78 -28.74 -2.14
CA ASP A 55 17.69 -28.41 -3.56
C ASP A 55 17.34 -26.94 -3.79
N PHE A 56 17.07 -26.19 -2.71
CA PHE A 56 16.77 -24.76 -2.78
C PHE A 56 17.99 -23.95 -3.22
N ALA A 57 17.93 -23.41 -4.43
CA ALA A 57 19.01 -22.61 -5.02
C ALA A 57 18.92 -21.14 -4.63
N THR A 58 17.76 -20.51 -4.84
CA THR A 58 17.51 -19.08 -4.54
C THR A 58 16.02 -18.78 -4.43
N ALA A 59 15.67 -17.67 -3.79
CA ALA A 59 14.36 -17.05 -3.91
C ALA A 59 14.43 -15.89 -4.91
N LEU A 60 13.38 -15.69 -5.69
CA LEU A 60 13.21 -14.57 -6.62
C LEU A 60 11.86 -13.91 -6.39
N GLU A 61 11.86 -12.60 -6.37
CA GLU A 61 10.63 -11.84 -6.54
C GLU A 61 10.16 -11.92 -7.99
N HIS A 62 8.86 -11.77 -8.21
CA HIS A 62 8.28 -11.91 -9.54
C HIS A 62 8.88 -10.93 -10.55
N CYS A 63 9.11 -9.69 -10.16
CA CYS A 63 9.74 -8.67 -11.01
C CYS A 63 11.16 -9.06 -11.43
N ASP A 64 11.96 -9.65 -10.51
CA ASP A 64 13.31 -10.13 -10.80
C ASP A 64 13.28 -11.36 -11.74
N MET A 65 12.32 -12.27 -11.51
CA MET A 65 12.12 -13.43 -12.36
C MET A 65 11.74 -13.02 -13.79
N VAL A 66 10.86 -12.06 -13.96
CA VAL A 66 10.47 -11.54 -15.29
C VAL A 66 11.68 -10.94 -16.01
N ALA A 67 12.44 -10.08 -15.32
CA ALA A 67 13.64 -9.47 -15.91
C ALA A 67 14.69 -10.54 -16.30
N ALA A 68 14.97 -11.51 -15.42
CA ALA A 68 15.90 -12.61 -15.71
C ALA A 68 15.41 -13.49 -16.88
N THR A 69 14.11 -13.73 -16.98
CA THR A 69 13.50 -14.52 -18.06
C THR A 69 13.67 -13.82 -19.41
N LEU A 70 13.31 -12.53 -19.47
CA LEU A 70 13.38 -11.74 -20.71
C LEU A 70 14.83 -11.59 -21.22
N THR A 71 15.78 -11.47 -20.28
CA THR A 71 17.21 -11.33 -20.61
C THR A 71 17.91 -12.66 -20.84
N GLY A 72 17.28 -13.78 -20.51
CA GLY A 72 17.88 -15.13 -20.62
C GLY A 72 18.96 -15.40 -19.58
N ILE A 73 19.01 -14.65 -18.47
CA ILE A 73 19.97 -14.85 -17.38
C ILE A 73 19.54 -16.09 -16.59
N LYS A 74 20.45 -17.09 -16.50
CA LYS A 74 20.24 -18.35 -15.77
C LYS A 74 21.12 -18.50 -14.53
N ALA A 75 22.24 -17.79 -14.48
CA ALA A 75 23.15 -17.83 -13.34
C ALA A 75 22.62 -16.95 -12.21
N VAL A 76 22.42 -17.54 -11.04
CA VAL A 76 21.80 -16.87 -9.88
C VAL A 76 22.57 -15.62 -9.47
N GLU A 77 23.90 -15.66 -9.56
CA GLU A 77 24.81 -14.58 -9.18
C GLU A 77 24.71 -13.37 -10.12
N LYS A 78 24.16 -13.58 -11.32
CA LYS A 78 24.02 -12.55 -12.35
C LYS A 78 22.64 -11.90 -12.38
N ILE A 79 21.68 -12.43 -11.62
CA ILE A 79 20.32 -11.91 -11.59
C ILE A 79 20.30 -10.56 -10.88
N PRO A 80 19.89 -9.48 -11.56
CA PRO A 80 19.65 -8.20 -10.90
C PRO A 80 18.42 -8.32 -10.00
N ARG A 81 18.52 -7.79 -8.79
CA ARG A 81 17.46 -7.82 -7.80
C ARG A 81 16.93 -6.43 -7.54
N SER A 82 15.64 -6.30 -7.51
CA SER A 82 14.95 -5.05 -7.27
C SER A 82 15.13 -4.58 -5.82
N VAL A 83 15.70 -3.40 -5.64
CA VAL A 83 15.74 -2.71 -4.34
C VAL A 83 14.32 -2.52 -3.78
N CYS A 84 13.35 -2.25 -4.65
CA CYS A 84 11.94 -2.16 -4.28
C CYS A 84 11.45 -3.45 -3.59
N ALA A 85 11.56 -4.58 -4.29
CA ALA A 85 11.04 -5.86 -3.80
C ALA A 85 11.81 -6.35 -2.57
N MET A 86 13.14 -6.25 -2.60
CA MET A 86 13.97 -6.74 -1.52
C MET A 86 13.85 -5.88 -0.26
N GLY A 87 13.75 -4.57 -0.41
CA GLY A 87 13.58 -3.65 0.71
C GLY A 87 12.23 -3.80 1.41
N HIS A 88 11.14 -3.86 0.65
CA HIS A 88 9.80 -3.95 1.24
C HIS A 88 9.42 -5.35 1.73
N LYS A 89 10.02 -6.43 1.18
CA LYS A 89 9.55 -7.80 1.50
C LYS A 89 10.59 -8.68 2.20
N TRP A 90 11.90 -8.31 2.17
CA TRP A 90 12.98 -9.17 2.65
C TRP A 90 13.89 -8.53 3.70
N MET A 91 13.47 -7.42 4.32
CA MET A 91 14.29 -6.66 5.29
C MET A 91 15.67 -6.26 4.71
N TRP A 92 15.81 -6.19 3.40
CA TRP A 92 17.06 -5.76 2.78
C TRP A 92 17.15 -4.23 2.78
N ASN A 93 18.28 -3.69 3.19
CA ASN A 93 18.51 -2.26 3.05
C ASN A 93 20.00 -1.95 2.92
N ARG A 94 20.31 -1.06 1.99
CA ARG A 94 21.68 -0.62 1.76
C ARG A 94 22.29 0.08 2.96
N LEU A 95 21.49 0.77 3.76
CA LEU A 95 21.95 1.54 4.92
C LEU A 95 22.53 0.67 6.04
N TRP A 96 22.16 -0.62 6.13
CA TRP A 96 22.75 -1.55 7.09
C TRP A 96 23.53 -2.71 6.44
N GLY A 97 23.92 -2.54 5.18
CA GLY A 97 24.77 -3.52 4.49
C GLY A 97 24.07 -4.70 3.85
N GLY A 98 22.74 -4.66 3.71
CA GLY A 98 22.00 -5.70 3.01
C GLY A 98 20.90 -6.36 3.85
N PHE A 99 20.92 -7.70 3.94
CA PHE A 99 20.00 -8.46 4.77
C PHE A 99 20.32 -8.36 6.27
N PRO A 100 19.35 -8.69 7.16
CA PRO A 100 19.65 -8.95 8.56
C PRO A 100 20.71 -10.04 8.72
N GLU A 101 21.40 -10.02 9.84
CA GLU A 101 22.46 -10.99 10.14
C GLU A 101 21.93 -12.42 10.12
N ASN A 102 22.75 -13.34 9.60
CA ASN A 102 22.38 -14.75 9.49
C ASN A 102 22.06 -15.40 10.84
N GLU A 103 22.69 -14.91 11.92
CA GLU A 103 22.41 -15.39 13.28
C GLU A 103 20.96 -15.10 13.71
N PHE A 104 20.40 -13.94 13.30
CA PHE A 104 18.98 -13.67 13.51
C PHE A 104 18.09 -14.65 12.73
N LEU A 105 18.35 -14.84 11.44
CA LEU A 105 17.57 -15.76 10.60
C LEU A 105 17.62 -17.19 11.15
N ARG A 106 18.78 -17.67 11.56
CA ARG A 106 18.96 -18.98 12.20
C ARG A 106 18.23 -19.07 13.55
N ALA A 107 18.17 -17.98 14.31
CA ALA A 107 17.45 -17.97 15.57
C ALA A 107 15.92 -17.98 15.39
N VAL A 108 15.41 -17.45 14.29
CA VAL A 108 14.00 -17.62 13.92
C VAL A 108 13.70 -19.09 13.63
N ASP A 109 14.50 -19.71 12.76
CA ASP A 109 14.37 -21.14 12.43
C ASP A 109 15.66 -21.65 11.74
N PRO A 110 16.18 -22.84 12.11
CA PRO A 110 17.34 -23.45 11.41
C PRO A 110 17.16 -23.59 9.90
N LEU A 111 15.94 -23.69 9.39
CA LEU A 111 15.65 -23.73 7.96
C LEU A 111 16.01 -22.42 7.22
N LEU A 112 16.12 -21.31 7.94
CA LEU A 112 16.53 -20.01 7.37
C LEU A 112 18.05 -19.78 7.44
N ASP A 113 18.81 -20.68 8.05
CA ASP A 113 20.27 -20.56 8.13
C ASP A 113 20.89 -20.53 6.72
N GLY A 114 21.68 -19.52 6.41
CA GLY A 114 22.33 -19.32 5.12
C GLY A 114 21.38 -18.95 3.96
N ILE A 115 20.13 -18.59 4.22
CA ILE A 115 19.19 -18.22 3.15
C ILE A 115 19.58 -16.90 2.48
N ALA A 116 20.04 -15.90 3.24
CA ALA A 116 20.47 -14.63 2.68
C ALA A 116 21.62 -14.78 1.68
N GLN A 117 22.57 -15.70 1.97
CA GLN A 117 23.69 -16.02 1.08
C GLN A 117 23.25 -16.71 -0.23
N LYS A 118 22.07 -17.33 -0.23
CA LYS A 118 21.47 -17.91 -1.44
C LYS A 118 20.72 -16.90 -2.31
N MET A 119 20.74 -15.65 -1.94
CA MET A 119 20.18 -14.55 -2.74
C MET A 119 21.29 -13.59 -3.21
N PRO A 120 22.35 -14.10 -3.88
CA PRO A 120 23.38 -13.24 -4.45
C PRO A 120 22.82 -12.41 -5.61
N GLY A 121 23.59 -11.45 -6.11
CA GLY A 121 23.28 -10.62 -7.26
C GLY A 121 23.51 -9.15 -6.98
N ARG A 122 23.19 -8.33 -7.97
CA ARG A 122 23.23 -6.87 -7.85
C ARG A 122 21.89 -6.36 -7.40
N TYR A 123 21.87 -5.53 -6.36
CA TYR A 123 20.67 -4.91 -5.82
C TYR A 123 20.57 -3.50 -6.39
N GLU A 124 19.66 -3.29 -7.33
CA GLU A 124 19.58 -2.08 -8.14
C GLU A 124 18.19 -1.44 -8.14
N THR A 125 18.16 -0.16 -8.37
CA THR A 125 16.95 0.64 -8.59
C THR A 125 16.47 0.52 -10.04
N SER A 126 15.22 0.87 -10.33
CA SER A 126 14.61 0.66 -11.65
C SER A 126 15.20 1.49 -12.79
N ASP A 127 16.02 2.50 -12.50
CA ASP A 127 16.78 3.26 -13.50
C ASP A 127 18.04 2.53 -14.00
N HIS A 128 18.37 1.36 -13.43
CA HIS A 128 19.46 0.50 -13.91
C HIS A 128 18.95 -0.54 -14.91
N ILE A 129 19.84 -0.93 -15.82
CA ILE A 129 19.57 -1.98 -16.82
C ILE A 129 19.80 -3.35 -16.17
N ALA A 130 18.78 -4.19 -16.17
CA ALA A 130 18.86 -5.59 -15.76
C ALA A 130 19.65 -6.44 -16.76
N GLY A 131 19.49 -6.15 -18.04
CA GLY A 131 20.13 -6.82 -19.15
C GLY A 131 19.49 -6.41 -20.47
N GLU A 132 19.73 -7.19 -21.52
CA GLU A 132 19.18 -6.98 -22.85
C GLU A 132 18.18 -8.10 -23.20
N LEU A 133 17.14 -7.77 -23.97
CA LEU A 133 16.15 -8.73 -24.45
C LEU A 133 16.85 -9.84 -25.26
N SER A 134 16.71 -11.07 -24.79
CA SER A 134 17.33 -12.23 -25.41
C SER A 134 16.74 -12.52 -26.81
N PRO A 135 17.50 -13.14 -27.74
CA PRO A 135 16.99 -13.52 -29.06
C PRO A 135 15.75 -14.41 -28.97
N GLU A 136 15.69 -15.30 -27.99
CA GLU A 136 14.53 -16.18 -27.75
C GLU A 136 13.25 -15.37 -27.48
N TRP A 137 13.30 -14.44 -26.55
CA TRP A 137 12.15 -13.64 -26.16
C TRP A 137 11.83 -12.57 -27.21
N ALA A 138 12.85 -12.02 -27.87
CA ALA A 138 12.65 -11.12 -29.01
C ALA A 138 11.82 -11.78 -30.10
N GLY A 139 12.15 -13.02 -30.47
CA GLY A 139 11.37 -13.80 -31.44
C GLY A 139 9.92 -14.07 -30.99
N LYS A 140 9.71 -14.45 -29.71
CA LYS A 140 8.37 -14.69 -29.15
C LYS A 140 7.51 -13.44 -29.10
N LEU A 141 8.10 -12.28 -28.85
CA LEU A 141 7.39 -11.01 -28.70
C LEU A 141 7.29 -10.21 -30.02
N GLY A 142 7.96 -10.64 -31.07
CA GLY A 142 8.03 -9.89 -32.34
C GLY A 142 8.84 -8.58 -32.19
N LEU A 143 9.82 -8.55 -31.27
CA LEU A 143 10.66 -7.38 -30.98
C LEU A 143 12.09 -7.60 -31.45
N ARG A 144 12.89 -6.53 -31.48
CA ARG A 144 14.33 -6.61 -31.76
C ARG A 144 15.08 -7.14 -30.53
N ALA A 145 15.98 -8.11 -30.74
CA ALA A 145 16.91 -8.53 -29.70
C ALA A 145 17.85 -7.38 -29.29
N GLY A 146 18.35 -7.43 -28.07
CA GLY A 146 19.25 -6.41 -27.53
C GLY A 146 18.53 -5.13 -27.04
N LEU A 147 17.21 -5.11 -26.96
CA LEU A 147 16.50 -4.00 -26.29
C LEU A 147 16.83 -4.02 -24.79
N PRO A 148 17.16 -2.88 -24.18
CA PRO A 148 17.45 -2.83 -22.75
C PRO A 148 16.22 -3.12 -21.92
N ILE A 149 16.37 -3.97 -20.91
CA ILE A 149 15.33 -4.32 -19.93
C ILE A 149 15.70 -3.67 -18.60
N PRO A 150 14.85 -2.80 -18.03
CA PRO A 150 15.12 -2.19 -16.73
C PRO A 150 14.96 -3.19 -15.59
N VAL A 151 15.53 -2.90 -14.42
CA VAL A 151 15.24 -3.60 -13.19
C VAL A 151 13.79 -3.36 -12.81
N GLY A 152 13.06 -4.43 -12.47
CA GLY A 152 11.65 -4.38 -12.15
C GLY A 152 11.35 -3.78 -10.77
N ALA A 153 10.06 -3.56 -10.51
CA ALA A 153 9.54 -3.16 -9.21
C ALA A 153 8.12 -3.73 -9.01
N PHE A 154 7.50 -3.43 -7.88
CA PHE A 154 6.09 -3.74 -7.67
C PHE A 154 5.20 -2.83 -8.52
N ASP A 155 4.04 -3.35 -8.91
CA ASP A 155 3.04 -2.64 -9.71
C ASP A 155 2.61 -1.31 -9.06
N ALA A 156 2.22 -1.31 -7.78
CA ALA A 156 1.82 -0.11 -7.07
C ALA A 156 2.94 0.97 -6.97
N HIS A 157 4.21 0.56 -6.97
CA HIS A 157 5.33 1.50 -6.98
C HIS A 157 5.52 2.13 -8.37
N TRP A 158 5.32 1.36 -9.42
CA TRP A 158 5.31 1.90 -10.77
C TRP A 158 4.03 2.68 -11.09
N ASP A 159 2.87 2.29 -10.52
CA ASP A 159 1.64 3.11 -10.53
C ASP A 159 1.92 4.53 -10.04
N THR A 160 2.71 4.64 -8.98
CA THR A 160 3.07 5.92 -8.37
C THR A 160 3.75 6.85 -9.38
N LEU A 161 4.75 6.34 -10.10
CA LEU A 161 5.45 7.14 -11.11
C LEU A 161 4.62 7.34 -12.37
N GLY A 162 3.91 6.34 -12.82
CA GLY A 162 3.00 6.44 -13.97
C GLY A 162 1.81 7.36 -13.72
N ALA A 163 1.40 7.51 -12.46
CA ALA A 163 0.45 8.52 -12.04
C ALA A 163 1.02 9.95 -12.04
N GLY A 164 2.30 10.15 -12.34
CA GLY A 164 2.94 11.46 -12.37
C GLY A 164 3.28 12.02 -10.99
N ALA A 165 3.43 11.16 -9.99
CA ALA A 165 3.82 11.58 -8.65
C ALA A 165 5.26 12.13 -8.63
N ARG A 166 5.46 13.16 -7.81
CA ARG A 166 6.73 13.86 -7.58
C ARG A 166 7.13 13.74 -6.12
N LEU A 167 8.29 14.25 -5.78
CA LEU A 167 8.74 14.37 -4.40
C LEU A 167 7.65 15.06 -3.55
N HIS A 168 7.33 14.48 -2.41
CA HIS A 168 6.26 14.88 -1.48
C HIS A 168 4.84 14.61 -1.97
N ASP A 169 4.64 13.87 -3.04
CA ASP A 169 3.33 13.34 -3.41
C ASP A 169 3.10 11.98 -2.77
N LEU A 170 1.83 11.68 -2.53
CA LEU A 170 1.38 10.39 -2.06
C LEU A 170 0.35 9.85 -3.04
N VAL A 171 0.53 8.62 -3.48
CA VAL A 171 -0.42 7.92 -4.35
C VAL A 171 -1.17 6.86 -3.56
N ASN A 172 -2.47 6.92 -3.60
CA ASN A 172 -3.37 5.95 -3.00
C ASN A 172 -3.99 5.10 -4.12
N VAL A 173 -3.41 3.93 -4.35
CA VAL A 173 -3.88 2.97 -5.37
C VAL A 173 -5.06 2.18 -4.79
N ILE A 174 -6.28 2.56 -5.17
CA ILE A 174 -7.52 2.01 -4.63
C ILE A 174 -8.08 0.92 -5.56
N GLY A 175 -8.01 -0.31 -5.07
CA GLY A 175 -8.56 -1.51 -5.69
C GLY A 175 -9.39 -2.31 -4.68
N THR A 176 -9.24 -3.64 -4.65
CA THR A 176 -9.80 -4.55 -3.62
C THR A 176 -9.34 -4.13 -2.23
N SER A 177 -8.06 -3.84 -2.08
CA SER A 177 -7.44 -3.13 -0.95
C SER A 177 -6.96 -1.76 -1.40
N ALA A 178 -6.28 -1.01 -0.54
CA ALA A 178 -5.58 0.20 -0.94
C ALA A 178 -4.09 0.08 -0.62
N CYS A 179 -3.24 0.42 -1.61
CA CYS A 179 -1.81 0.59 -1.42
C CYS A 179 -1.48 2.08 -1.46
N ILE A 180 -0.88 2.58 -0.40
CA ILE A 180 -0.52 3.99 -0.24
C ILE A 180 1.00 4.09 -0.37
N VAL A 181 1.47 4.80 -1.39
CA VAL A 181 2.89 4.93 -1.69
C VAL A 181 3.29 6.40 -1.73
N GLY A 182 4.26 6.77 -0.90
CA GLY A 182 4.81 8.13 -0.83
C GLY A 182 6.23 8.20 -1.40
N ILE A 183 6.61 9.37 -1.91
CA ILE A 183 7.98 9.70 -2.32
C ILE A 183 8.50 10.78 -1.36
N SER A 184 9.54 10.45 -0.58
CA SER A 184 10.07 11.30 0.49
C SER A 184 11.58 11.48 0.38
N ASP A 185 12.06 12.65 0.73
CA ASP A 185 13.48 12.94 0.97
C ASP A 185 13.93 12.54 2.39
N SER A 186 12.98 12.19 3.27
CA SER A 186 13.26 11.64 4.59
C SER A 186 13.36 10.13 4.56
N THR A 187 14.30 9.58 5.32
CA THR A 187 14.45 8.14 5.60
C THR A 187 14.09 7.81 7.05
N GLU A 188 13.46 8.74 7.76
CA GLU A 188 13.01 8.52 9.13
C GLU A 188 11.97 7.40 9.19
N LEU A 189 12.06 6.60 10.25
CA LEU A 189 11.15 5.47 10.46
C LEU A 189 9.78 5.98 10.90
N VAL A 190 8.75 5.41 10.29
CA VAL A 190 7.36 5.71 10.63
C VAL A 190 6.74 4.47 11.29
N PRO A 191 6.54 4.47 12.61
CA PRO A 191 5.99 3.32 13.33
C PRO A 191 4.62 2.91 12.78
N GLY A 192 4.46 1.60 12.47
CA GLY A 192 3.24 1.06 11.89
C GLY A 192 3.09 1.25 10.39
N VAL A 193 4.09 1.82 9.70
CA VAL A 193 4.14 1.92 8.24
C VAL A 193 4.98 0.78 7.67
N CYS A 194 4.50 0.15 6.60
CA CYS A 194 5.05 -1.13 6.10
C CYS A 194 6.51 -1.08 5.66
N GLY A 195 7.03 0.07 5.27
CA GLY A 195 8.44 0.19 4.91
C GLY A 195 8.81 1.59 4.46
N VAL A 196 10.06 1.98 4.79
CA VAL A 196 10.72 3.17 4.27
C VAL A 196 11.97 2.68 3.57
N VAL A 197 11.99 2.66 2.23
CA VAL A 197 13.04 2.03 1.44
C VAL A 197 13.65 3.03 0.46
N PRO A 198 14.93 3.44 0.66
CA PRO A 198 15.61 4.32 -0.29
C PRO A 198 15.69 3.71 -1.70
N GLY A 199 15.27 4.45 -2.71
CA GLY A 199 15.32 4.03 -4.11
C GLY A 199 14.23 3.05 -4.55
N SER A 200 13.25 2.73 -3.72
CA SER A 200 12.25 1.70 -4.06
C SER A 200 11.21 2.15 -5.09
N VAL A 201 10.84 3.42 -5.09
CA VAL A 201 9.88 4.02 -6.02
C VAL A 201 10.63 4.90 -7.01
N HIS A 202 11.24 5.95 -6.50
CA HIS A 202 12.05 6.88 -7.25
C HIS A 202 13.55 6.66 -6.93
N PRO A 203 14.45 6.56 -7.93
CA PRO A 203 15.85 6.19 -7.67
C PRO A 203 16.59 7.07 -6.65
N LYS A 204 16.19 8.34 -6.53
CA LYS A 204 16.86 9.33 -5.67
C LYS A 204 16.23 9.51 -4.30
N TYR A 205 15.02 9.00 -4.08
CA TYR A 205 14.24 9.28 -2.89
C TYR A 205 13.81 7.99 -2.18
N ALA A 206 13.40 8.11 -0.93
CA ALA A 206 12.80 6.99 -0.22
C ALA A 206 11.36 6.78 -0.68
N GLY A 207 11.01 5.53 -0.94
CA GLY A 207 9.64 5.09 -1.09
C GLY A 207 9.08 4.67 0.27
N ILE A 208 7.88 5.12 0.58
CA ILE A 208 7.17 4.77 1.81
C ILE A 208 5.93 4.00 1.41
N GLU A 209 5.75 2.77 1.93
CA GLU A 209 4.57 1.94 1.66
C GLU A 209 3.70 1.80 2.90
N ALA A 210 2.40 2.04 2.72
CA ALA A 210 1.35 1.84 3.69
C ALA A 210 0.09 1.30 2.98
N GLY A 211 -1.00 1.12 3.68
CA GLY A 211 -2.27 0.80 3.02
C GLY A 211 -3.36 0.27 3.92
N LEU A 212 -4.52 0.06 3.32
CA LEU A 212 -5.70 -0.54 3.94
C LEU A 212 -5.84 -1.99 3.46
N SER A 213 -6.10 -2.90 4.39
CA SER A 213 -6.25 -4.34 4.09
C SER A 213 -7.48 -4.65 3.23
N ALA A 214 -8.50 -3.80 3.28
CA ALA A 214 -9.71 -3.90 2.46
C ALA A 214 -10.23 -2.49 2.13
N THR A 215 -10.74 -2.31 0.91
CA THR A 215 -11.40 -1.09 0.43
C THR A 215 -12.52 -1.48 -0.52
N GLY A 216 -12.23 -1.80 -1.76
CA GLY A 216 -13.22 -2.25 -2.74
C GLY A 216 -13.93 -3.53 -2.32
N ASP A 217 -13.24 -4.44 -1.64
CA ASP A 217 -13.83 -5.67 -1.09
C ASP A 217 -14.93 -5.37 -0.06
N ILE A 218 -14.79 -4.30 0.74
CA ILE A 218 -15.84 -3.85 1.65
C ILE A 218 -17.07 -3.40 0.85
N PHE A 219 -16.87 -2.59 -0.19
CA PHE A 219 -17.96 -2.07 -1.02
C PHE A 219 -18.71 -3.21 -1.73
N GLU A 220 -17.98 -4.16 -2.31
CA GLU A 220 -18.55 -5.35 -2.94
C GLU A 220 -19.25 -6.26 -1.94
N ALA A 221 -18.72 -6.42 -0.74
CA ALA A 221 -19.35 -7.20 0.31
C ALA A 221 -20.70 -6.58 0.76
N ILE A 222 -20.78 -5.25 0.85
CA ILE A 222 -22.03 -4.54 1.16
C ILE A 222 -23.06 -4.77 0.04
N ALA A 223 -22.66 -4.55 -1.21
CA ALA A 223 -23.52 -4.75 -2.37
C ALA A 223 -24.05 -6.20 -2.45
N ARG A 224 -23.19 -7.19 -2.25
CA ARG A 224 -23.54 -8.61 -2.23
C ARG A 224 -24.53 -8.94 -1.11
N ARG A 225 -24.31 -8.45 0.12
CA ARG A 225 -25.25 -8.67 1.25
C ARG A 225 -26.62 -8.04 0.99
N ALA A 226 -26.64 -6.92 0.28
CA ALA A 226 -27.88 -6.24 -0.10
C ALA A 226 -28.60 -6.86 -1.32
N GLY A 227 -28.05 -7.87 -1.96
CA GLY A 227 -28.58 -8.42 -3.21
C GLY A 227 -28.62 -7.40 -4.35
N SER A 228 -27.71 -6.41 -4.35
CA SER A 228 -27.64 -5.29 -5.30
C SER A 228 -26.29 -5.25 -5.99
N SER A 229 -26.16 -4.42 -7.04
CA SER A 229 -24.86 -4.12 -7.64
C SER A 229 -24.22 -2.91 -6.96
N LEU A 230 -22.87 -2.89 -6.92
CA LEU A 230 -22.13 -1.74 -6.42
C LEU A 230 -22.45 -0.48 -7.26
N GLY A 231 -22.68 -0.64 -8.57
CA GLY A 231 -23.05 0.46 -9.46
C GLY A 231 -24.39 1.09 -9.08
N ASP A 232 -25.39 0.30 -8.75
CA ASP A 232 -26.71 0.81 -8.36
C ASP A 232 -26.70 1.48 -6.99
N LEU A 233 -25.98 0.92 -6.02
CA LEU A 233 -25.78 1.59 -4.73
C LEU A 233 -25.00 2.90 -4.88
N SER A 234 -23.97 2.92 -5.73
CA SER A 234 -23.18 4.13 -6.00
C SER A 234 -24.00 5.27 -6.58
N LYS A 235 -24.97 4.98 -7.47
CA LYS A 235 -25.90 5.98 -8.01
C LYS A 235 -26.76 6.61 -6.91
N LYS A 236 -27.24 5.82 -5.95
CA LYS A 236 -28.06 6.30 -4.85
C LYS A 236 -27.35 7.30 -3.93
N ILE A 237 -26.05 7.12 -3.74
CA ILE A 237 -25.23 7.98 -2.88
C ILE A 237 -24.63 9.21 -3.60
N GLU A 238 -24.87 9.39 -4.89
CA GLU A 238 -24.26 10.45 -5.68
C GLU A 238 -24.47 11.85 -5.06
N ASN A 239 -25.66 12.10 -4.53
CA ASN A 239 -26.05 13.37 -3.90
C ASN A 239 -25.90 13.39 -2.37
N TYR A 240 -25.33 12.36 -1.76
CA TYR A 240 -25.14 12.33 -0.31
C TYR A 240 -24.17 13.41 0.15
N ARG A 241 -24.44 13.98 1.31
CA ARG A 241 -23.63 15.02 1.94
C ARG A 241 -22.76 14.46 3.05
N ALA A 242 -21.68 15.14 3.38
CA ALA A 242 -20.77 14.77 4.48
C ALA A 242 -21.56 14.54 5.77
N GLY A 243 -21.36 13.37 6.41
CA GLY A 243 -21.97 13.02 7.70
C GLY A 243 -23.49 12.83 7.71
N GLN A 244 -24.17 12.86 6.57
CA GLN A 244 -25.64 12.82 6.51
C GLN A 244 -26.23 11.54 7.08
N THR A 245 -25.52 10.41 7.01
CA THR A 245 -26.03 9.13 7.52
C THR A 245 -26.02 9.06 9.04
N GLY A 246 -25.08 9.74 9.70
CA GLY A 246 -24.82 9.58 11.12
C GLY A 246 -24.23 8.20 11.47
N LEU A 247 -23.76 7.46 10.46
CA LEU A 247 -22.97 6.25 10.63
C LEU A 247 -21.47 6.59 10.69
N LEU A 248 -20.73 5.83 11.49
CA LEU A 248 -19.28 5.90 11.55
C LEU A 248 -18.71 4.47 11.44
N ARG A 249 -17.82 4.24 10.46
CA ARG A 249 -17.32 2.90 10.17
C ARG A 249 -15.80 2.80 10.30
N MET A 250 -15.34 1.83 11.12
CA MET A 250 -13.96 1.31 11.14
C MET A 250 -13.83 0.25 10.04
N THR A 251 -12.93 0.45 9.11
CA THR A 251 -12.75 -0.40 7.92
C THR A 251 -11.69 -1.48 8.15
N TRP A 252 -11.83 -2.20 9.25
CA TRP A 252 -10.95 -3.31 9.63
C TRP A 252 -11.45 -4.68 9.19
N ASP A 253 -12.31 -4.73 8.17
CA ASP A 253 -12.96 -5.96 7.71
C ASP A 253 -11.96 -7.09 7.36
N ASN A 254 -10.72 -6.73 7.08
CA ASN A 254 -9.60 -7.66 6.87
C ASN A 254 -8.38 -7.28 7.75
N GLY A 255 -8.63 -6.86 8.98
CA GLY A 255 -7.61 -6.37 9.91
C GLY A 255 -7.09 -4.97 9.58
N ASP A 256 -6.15 -4.51 10.40
CA ASP A 256 -5.41 -3.26 10.18
C ASP A 256 -3.95 -3.58 9.88
N ARG A 257 -3.45 -3.20 8.70
CA ARG A 257 -2.07 -3.48 8.31
C ARG A 257 -1.13 -2.29 8.46
N THR A 258 -1.67 -1.11 8.77
CA THR A 258 -0.88 0.12 8.89
C THR A 258 -1.34 0.93 10.09
N VAL A 259 -0.43 1.44 10.88
CA VAL A 259 -0.56 2.18 12.14
C VAL A 259 -0.79 1.25 13.33
N LEU A 260 -1.86 0.50 13.40
CA LEU A 260 -2.08 -0.48 14.50
C LEU A 260 -1.38 -1.80 14.24
N VAL A 261 -1.27 -2.20 12.97
CA VAL A 261 -0.69 -3.46 12.51
C VAL A 261 -1.27 -4.66 13.28
N ASN A 262 -2.59 -4.73 13.30
CA ASN A 262 -3.34 -5.77 14.02
C ASN A 262 -4.29 -6.53 13.07
N PRO A 263 -3.93 -7.75 12.66
CA PRO A 263 -4.75 -8.55 11.75
C PRO A 263 -6.01 -9.15 12.42
N GLU A 264 -6.12 -9.08 13.76
CA GLU A 264 -7.25 -9.64 14.50
C GLU A 264 -8.46 -8.69 14.58
N LEU A 265 -8.32 -7.44 14.09
CA LEU A 265 -9.41 -6.48 14.08
C LEU A 265 -10.45 -6.84 13.02
N GLY A 266 -11.72 -6.55 13.32
CA GLY A 266 -12.85 -6.69 12.42
C GLY A 266 -13.56 -5.36 12.18
N GLY A 267 -14.26 -5.24 11.06
CA GLY A 267 -15.05 -4.04 10.72
C GLY A 267 -16.13 -3.73 11.76
N VAL A 268 -16.28 -2.43 12.09
CA VAL A 268 -17.29 -1.96 13.04
C VAL A 268 -18.05 -0.77 12.45
N THR A 269 -19.37 -0.80 12.51
CA THR A 269 -20.22 0.35 12.14
C THR A 269 -21.09 0.76 13.32
N LEU A 270 -21.01 2.03 13.68
CA LEU A 270 -21.78 2.64 14.78
C LEU A 270 -22.82 3.60 14.24
N GLY A 271 -23.89 3.85 15.01
CA GLY A 271 -24.92 4.84 14.71
C GLY A 271 -26.12 4.32 13.93
N TRP A 272 -26.27 3.01 13.75
CA TRP A 272 -27.40 2.41 13.04
C TRP A 272 -28.78 2.87 13.57
N LYS A 273 -29.68 3.17 12.64
CA LYS A 273 -31.11 3.39 12.86
C LYS A 273 -31.91 2.41 12.02
N LEU A 274 -33.18 2.22 12.37
CA LEU A 274 -34.07 1.30 11.64
C LEU A 274 -34.33 1.71 10.19
N THR A 275 -34.07 2.96 9.86
CA THR A 275 -34.30 3.55 8.53
C THR A 275 -33.10 3.46 7.60
N HIS A 276 -31.93 3.03 8.09
CA HIS A 276 -30.75 2.93 7.24
C HIS A 276 -30.83 1.76 6.27
N GLY A 277 -30.47 2.04 5.02
CA GLY A 277 -30.35 1.07 3.94
C GLY A 277 -28.90 0.72 3.61
N PRO A 278 -28.69 -0.18 2.65
CA PRO A 278 -27.35 -0.57 2.20
C PRO A 278 -26.57 0.58 1.54
N GLU A 279 -27.24 1.57 0.96
CA GLU A 279 -26.62 2.79 0.44
C GLU A 279 -25.98 3.62 1.54
N ASP A 280 -26.63 3.70 2.74
CA ASP A 280 -26.06 4.40 3.89
C ASP A 280 -24.82 3.67 4.41
N GLU A 281 -24.87 2.33 4.44
CA GLU A 281 -23.71 1.49 4.79
C GLU A 281 -22.57 1.72 3.80
N LEU A 282 -22.83 1.73 2.48
CA LEU A 282 -21.83 1.98 1.46
C LEU A 282 -21.19 3.37 1.62
N PHE A 283 -22.02 4.41 1.85
CA PHE A 283 -21.48 5.75 2.02
C PHE A 283 -20.59 5.85 3.27
N SER A 284 -21.03 5.28 4.39
CA SER A 284 -20.21 5.22 5.61
C SER A 284 -18.91 4.44 5.42
N ALA A 285 -18.91 3.42 4.56
CA ALA A 285 -17.70 2.68 4.22
C ALA A 285 -16.72 3.52 3.38
N ILE A 286 -17.22 4.31 2.43
CA ILE A 286 -16.39 5.24 1.68
C ILE A 286 -15.79 6.31 2.61
N GLU A 287 -16.59 6.90 3.50
CA GLU A 287 -16.11 7.83 4.53
C GLU A 287 -15.07 7.16 5.45
N GLY A 288 -15.34 5.93 5.90
CA GLY A 288 -14.45 5.15 6.76
C GLY A 288 -13.09 4.87 6.11
N THR A 289 -13.05 4.52 4.81
CA THR A 289 -11.78 4.34 4.09
C THR A 289 -11.01 5.65 3.94
N GLY A 290 -11.71 6.77 3.76
CA GLY A 290 -11.12 8.11 3.77
C GLY A 290 -10.53 8.49 5.14
N PHE A 291 -11.24 8.22 6.24
CA PHE A 291 -10.74 8.45 7.59
C PHE A 291 -9.54 7.59 7.93
N HIS A 292 -9.56 6.30 7.54
CA HIS A 292 -8.42 5.42 7.74
C HIS A 292 -7.19 5.91 6.97
N THR A 293 -7.38 6.34 5.71
CA THR A 293 -6.32 6.99 4.92
C THR A 293 -5.78 8.22 5.66
N ARG A 294 -6.64 9.08 6.23
CA ARG A 294 -6.21 10.24 7.00
C ARG A 294 -5.38 9.88 8.23
N VAL A 295 -5.73 8.82 8.97
CA VAL A 295 -4.92 8.32 10.09
C VAL A 295 -3.51 7.95 9.63
N ILE A 296 -3.39 7.31 8.48
CA ILE A 296 -2.08 6.93 7.89
C ILE A 296 -1.29 8.18 7.50
N LEU A 297 -1.91 9.14 6.82
CA LEU A 297 -1.24 10.37 6.42
C LEU A 297 -0.76 11.18 7.65
N GLU A 298 -1.62 11.36 8.64
CA GLU A 298 -1.24 12.04 9.89
C GLU A 298 -0.08 11.32 10.60
N ARG A 299 -0.05 9.98 10.59
CA ARG A 299 1.07 9.21 11.12
C ARG A 299 2.37 9.49 10.37
N MET A 300 2.35 9.54 9.06
CA MET A 300 3.50 9.88 8.24
C MET A 300 3.98 11.31 8.51
N GLU A 301 3.07 12.28 8.52
CA GLU A 301 3.38 13.70 8.75
C GLU A 301 3.96 13.94 10.17
N GLN A 302 3.45 13.25 11.19
CA GLN A 302 3.98 13.30 12.55
C GLN A 302 5.43 12.80 12.67
N HIS A 303 5.90 12.00 11.69
CA HIS A 303 7.26 11.46 11.62
C HIS A 303 8.07 12.11 10.50
N GLY A 304 7.76 13.34 10.11
CA GLY A 304 8.59 14.14 9.22
C GLY A 304 8.39 13.89 7.72
N VAL A 305 7.40 13.08 7.34
CA VAL A 305 7.07 12.88 5.92
C VAL A 305 6.21 14.04 5.44
N THR A 306 6.72 14.84 4.52
CA THR A 306 5.94 15.92 3.90
C THR A 306 5.00 15.36 2.83
N ILE A 307 3.70 15.69 2.91
CA ILE A 307 2.69 15.29 1.92
C ILE A 307 2.02 16.54 1.36
N ARG A 308 2.34 16.88 0.10
CA ARG A 308 1.80 18.07 -0.58
C ARG A 308 0.55 17.77 -1.39
N ARG A 309 0.52 16.65 -2.11
CA ARG A 309 -0.59 16.25 -2.97
C ARG A 309 -0.95 14.79 -2.73
N VAL A 310 -2.23 14.49 -2.89
CA VAL A 310 -2.75 13.12 -2.86
C VAL A 310 -3.27 12.75 -4.24
N ILE A 311 -2.81 11.63 -4.78
CA ILE A 311 -3.23 11.13 -6.08
C ILE A 311 -3.99 9.82 -5.84
N ASN A 312 -5.26 9.75 -6.18
CA ASN A 312 -6.04 8.52 -6.14
C ASN A 312 -5.88 7.78 -7.47
N GLY A 313 -5.11 6.68 -7.45
CA GLY A 313 -4.92 5.76 -8.57
C GLY A 313 -5.82 4.53 -8.49
N GLY A 314 -5.75 3.68 -9.50
CA GLY A 314 -6.51 2.43 -9.57
C GLY A 314 -7.87 2.54 -10.27
N GLY A 315 -8.58 1.41 -10.31
CA GLY A 315 -9.83 1.30 -11.08
C GLY A 315 -11.04 1.98 -10.45
N ILE A 316 -11.10 2.02 -9.11
CA ILE A 316 -12.24 2.59 -8.36
C ILE A 316 -12.28 4.11 -8.47
N PRO A 317 -11.20 4.87 -8.24
CA PRO A 317 -11.21 6.33 -8.35
C PRO A 317 -11.63 6.84 -9.74
N ARG A 318 -11.23 6.18 -10.80
CA ARG A 318 -11.62 6.54 -12.17
C ARG A 318 -13.12 6.44 -12.43
N LYS A 319 -13.82 5.57 -11.70
CA LYS A 319 -15.26 5.30 -11.90
C LYS A 319 -16.16 5.94 -10.85
N ASN A 320 -15.61 6.35 -9.71
CA ASN A 320 -16.38 6.86 -8.58
C ASN A 320 -15.95 8.28 -8.19
N ARG A 321 -16.58 9.27 -8.81
CA ARG A 321 -16.34 10.69 -8.53
C ARG A 321 -16.69 11.08 -7.09
N LYS A 322 -17.74 10.44 -6.51
CA LYS A 322 -18.17 10.68 -5.14
C LYS A 322 -17.09 10.31 -4.12
N LEU A 323 -16.48 9.14 -4.29
CA LEU A 323 -15.36 8.71 -3.45
C LEU A 323 -14.22 9.74 -3.47
N ASN A 324 -13.83 10.23 -4.64
CA ASN A 324 -12.72 11.18 -4.74
C ASN A 324 -13.04 12.51 -4.04
N GLN A 325 -14.29 13.03 -4.16
CA GLN A 325 -14.71 14.21 -3.44
C GLN A 325 -14.71 14.00 -1.93
N VAL A 326 -15.24 12.86 -1.45
CA VAL A 326 -15.21 12.48 -0.02
C VAL A 326 -13.77 12.44 0.50
N TYR A 327 -12.85 11.86 -0.27
CA TYR A 327 -11.43 11.85 0.11
C TYR A 327 -10.83 13.26 0.17
N ALA A 328 -11.11 14.11 -0.83
CA ALA A 328 -10.63 15.50 -0.82
C ALA A 328 -11.11 16.25 0.43
N ASP A 329 -12.40 16.11 0.75
CA ASP A 329 -13.03 16.77 1.89
C ASP A 329 -12.50 16.23 3.24
N ILE A 330 -12.34 14.91 3.39
CA ILE A 330 -11.81 14.28 4.61
C ILE A 330 -10.35 14.64 4.84
N LEU A 331 -9.53 14.59 3.79
CA LEU A 331 -8.09 14.89 3.87
C LEU A 331 -7.83 16.40 3.94
N ASN A 332 -8.82 17.22 3.59
CA ASN A 332 -8.70 18.66 3.42
C ASN A 332 -7.50 19.02 2.53
N LYS A 333 -7.32 18.28 1.45
CA LYS A 333 -6.26 18.41 0.46
C LYS A 333 -6.86 18.16 -0.93
N PRO A 334 -6.34 18.78 -2.00
CA PRO A 334 -6.72 18.41 -3.36
C PRO A 334 -6.43 16.94 -3.62
N VAL A 335 -7.39 16.23 -4.19
CA VAL A 335 -7.24 14.86 -4.66
C VAL A 335 -7.20 14.86 -6.18
N LEU A 336 -6.13 14.32 -6.74
CA LEU A 336 -5.88 14.24 -8.17
C LEU A 336 -6.16 12.79 -8.65
N VAL A 337 -6.85 12.66 -9.77
CA VAL A 337 -7.13 11.36 -10.39
C VAL A 337 -6.53 11.34 -11.79
N PRO A 338 -5.50 10.51 -12.05
CA PRO A 338 -4.86 10.44 -13.37
C PRO A 338 -5.77 9.76 -14.39
N GLU A 339 -5.66 10.18 -15.65
CA GLU A 339 -6.33 9.55 -16.77
C GLU A 339 -5.52 8.36 -17.30
N GLY A 340 -6.16 7.24 -17.57
CA GLY A 340 -5.55 6.08 -18.23
C GLY A 340 -4.92 5.05 -17.30
N ASP A 341 -4.15 4.15 -17.88
CA ASP A 341 -3.46 3.06 -17.18
C ASP A 341 -2.09 3.55 -16.68
N VAL A 342 -1.98 3.71 -15.37
CA VAL A 342 -0.78 4.25 -14.72
C VAL A 342 0.28 3.18 -14.50
N THR A 343 -0.08 1.89 -14.37
CA THR A 343 0.88 0.79 -14.17
C THR A 343 1.74 0.59 -15.41
N SER A 344 1.11 0.43 -16.57
CA SER A 344 1.80 0.31 -17.85
C SER A 344 2.65 1.55 -18.16
N LEU A 345 2.17 2.73 -17.76
CA LEU A 345 2.90 3.98 -17.97
C LEU A 345 4.13 4.06 -17.07
N GLY A 346 4.04 3.63 -15.82
CA GLY A 346 5.19 3.53 -14.90
C GLY A 346 6.26 2.59 -15.44
N SER A 347 5.86 1.43 -15.97
CA SER A 347 6.76 0.49 -16.64
C SER A 347 7.43 1.15 -17.86
N ALA A 348 6.65 1.86 -18.67
CA ALA A 348 7.15 2.54 -19.86
C ALA A 348 8.17 3.65 -19.54
N ILE A 349 8.00 4.39 -18.45
CA ILE A 349 8.95 5.42 -17.99
C ILE A 349 10.35 4.81 -17.87
N PHE A 350 10.49 3.71 -17.14
CA PHE A 350 11.80 3.07 -16.94
C PHE A 350 12.31 2.37 -18.21
N ALA A 351 11.43 1.81 -19.03
CA ALA A 351 11.83 1.25 -20.32
C ALA A 351 12.42 2.32 -21.26
N PHE A 352 11.81 3.49 -21.36
CA PHE A 352 12.33 4.62 -22.15
C PHE A 352 13.60 5.22 -21.54
N MET A 353 13.73 5.24 -20.22
CA MET A 353 15.00 5.65 -19.59
C MET A 353 16.11 4.65 -19.89
N ALA A 354 15.83 3.34 -19.78
CA ALA A 354 16.80 2.30 -20.14
C ALA A 354 17.23 2.37 -21.62
N ALA A 355 16.32 2.77 -22.50
CA ALA A 355 16.60 3.02 -23.91
C ALA A 355 17.32 4.35 -24.19
N GLY A 356 17.62 5.16 -23.17
CA GLY A 356 18.27 6.46 -23.30
C GLY A 356 17.39 7.57 -23.88
N THR A 357 16.06 7.36 -23.98
CA THR A 357 15.13 8.36 -24.52
C THR A 357 14.92 9.53 -23.56
N PHE A 358 14.84 9.25 -22.26
CA PHE A 358 14.71 10.28 -21.23
C PHE A 358 15.85 10.18 -20.20
N PRO A 359 16.42 11.33 -19.79
CA PRO A 359 17.56 11.35 -18.86
C PRO A 359 17.14 11.21 -17.38
N SER A 360 15.86 11.31 -17.06
CA SER A 360 15.34 11.17 -15.69
C SER A 360 13.86 10.81 -15.67
N VAL A 361 13.40 10.34 -14.50
CA VAL A 361 11.99 10.05 -14.22
C VAL A 361 11.12 11.28 -14.50
N GLU A 362 11.53 12.47 -14.02
CA GLU A 362 10.77 13.70 -14.17
C GLU A 362 10.58 14.08 -15.65
N LYS A 363 11.63 13.94 -16.46
CA LYS A 363 11.53 14.22 -17.90
C LYS A 363 10.65 13.24 -18.64
N ALA A 364 10.71 11.97 -18.26
CA ALA A 364 9.79 10.97 -18.79
C ALA A 364 8.34 11.26 -18.39
N GLN A 365 8.11 11.61 -17.13
CA GLN A 365 6.77 11.98 -16.64
C GLN A 365 6.22 13.23 -17.32
N ASP A 366 7.05 14.27 -17.53
CA ASP A 366 6.63 15.50 -18.24
C ASP A 366 6.11 15.19 -19.65
N ALA A 367 6.72 14.20 -20.32
CA ALA A 367 6.38 13.81 -21.68
C ALA A 367 5.21 12.81 -21.74
N LEU A 368 5.12 11.89 -20.80
CA LEU A 368 4.26 10.71 -20.88
C LEU A 368 3.05 10.76 -19.98
N CYS A 369 3.15 11.38 -18.79
CA CYS A 369 2.04 11.39 -17.84
C CYS A 369 0.93 12.35 -18.28
N ARG A 370 -0.29 11.88 -18.12
CA ARG A 370 -1.49 12.59 -18.57
C ARG A 370 -1.93 13.64 -17.55
N LYS A 371 -2.95 14.42 -17.92
CA LYS A 371 -3.60 15.38 -17.04
C LYS A 371 -4.37 14.67 -15.93
N PHE A 372 -4.64 15.39 -14.87
CA PHE A 372 -5.46 14.95 -13.75
C PHE A 372 -6.86 15.57 -13.83
N THR A 373 -7.85 14.81 -13.37
CA THR A 373 -9.07 15.40 -12.85
C THR A 373 -8.81 15.76 -11.39
N VAL A 374 -9.04 17.02 -11.02
CA VAL A 374 -8.79 17.54 -9.66
C VAL A 374 -10.09 17.66 -8.90
N PHE A 375 -10.11 17.19 -7.66
CA PHE A 375 -11.19 17.33 -6.71
C PHE A 375 -10.69 18.24 -5.59
N GLU A 376 -11.14 19.48 -5.58
CA GLU A 376 -10.81 20.42 -4.51
C GLU A 376 -11.67 20.15 -3.27
N PRO A 377 -11.12 20.30 -2.04
CA PRO A 377 -11.90 20.12 -0.83
C PRO A 377 -12.97 21.21 -0.71
N ASN A 378 -14.19 20.79 -0.36
CA ASN A 378 -15.26 21.72 -0.01
C ASN A 378 -15.12 22.09 1.47
N ALA A 379 -14.95 23.37 1.78
CA ALA A 379 -14.69 23.85 3.13
C ALA A 379 -15.80 23.49 4.15
N ALA A 380 -17.08 23.51 3.73
CA ALA A 380 -18.20 23.15 4.60
C ALA A 380 -18.20 21.64 4.91
N SER A 381 -17.98 20.80 3.89
CA SER A 381 -17.86 19.34 4.07
C SER A 381 -16.62 18.99 4.91
N ALA A 382 -15.49 19.65 4.66
CA ALA A 382 -14.25 19.41 5.41
C ALA A 382 -14.41 19.73 6.91
N ALA A 383 -15.17 20.79 7.27
CA ALA A 383 -15.48 21.09 8.66
C ALA A 383 -16.28 19.99 9.33
N ILE A 384 -17.32 19.45 8.66
CA ILE A 384 -18.11 18.31 9.16
C ILE A 384 -17.23 17.07 9.32
N TYR A 385 -16.39 16.78 8.33
CA TYR A 385 -15.47 15.65 8.40
C TYR A 385 -14.38 15.82 9.47
N ALA A 386 -14.00 17.02 9.82
CA ALA A 386 -13.09 17.24 10.95
C ALA A 386 -13.73 16.84 12.28
N GLU A 387 -15.02 17.14 12.51
CA GLU A 387 -15.76 16.69 13.69
C GLU A 387 -15.89 15.15 13.71
N LEU A 388 -16.32 14.55 12.59
CA LEU A 388 -16.42 13.08 12.47
C LEU A 388 -15.08 12.37 12.64
N PHE A 389 -14.01 12.95 12.10
CA PHE A 389 -12.68 12.38 12.22
C PHE A 389 -12.17 12.40 13.68
N ALA A 390 -12.51 13.40 14.46
CA ALA A 390 -12.18 13.40 15.89
C ALA A 390 -12.81 12.22 16.63
N LEU A 391 -14.08 11.91 16.32
CA LEU A 391 -14.76 10.72 16.86
C LEU A 391 -14.15 9.42 16.31
N TYR A 392 -13.87 9.36 15.01
CA TYR A 392 -13.21 8.23 14.37
C TYR A 392 -11.87 7.92 15.03
N ARG A 393 -10.99 8.91 15.15
CA ARG A 393 -9.66 8.76 15.74
C ARG A 393 -9.71 8.31 17.19
N LYS A 394 -10.65 8.84 17.97
CA LYS A 394 -10.90 8.42 19.36
C LYS A 394 -11.21 6.92 19.42
N LEU A 395 -12.13 6.44 18.58
CA LEU A 395 -12.50 5.03 18.52
C LEU A 395 -11.40 4.15 17.92
N TYR A 396 -10.73 4.62 16.86
CA TYR A 396 -9.65 3.90 16.20
C TYR A 396 -8.55 3.45 17.17
N PHE A 397 -8.10 4.34 18.02
CA PHE A 397 -7.07 4.01 19.00
C PHE A 397 -7.62 3.29 20.25
N SER A 398 -8.80 3.67 20.75
CA SER A 398 -9.36 3.04 21.95
C SER A 398 -9.84 1.60 21.74
N MET A 399 -10.32 1.28 20.55
CA MET A 399 -10.78 -0.08 20.21
C MET A 399 -9.71 -0.93 19.54
N GLY A 400 -8.81 -0.31 18.77
CA GLY A 400 -7.83 -1.02 17.96
C GLY A 400 -6.52 -1.37 18.68
N GLN A 401 -6.15 -0.63 19.72
CA GLN A 401 -4.96 -0.92 20.52
C GLN A 401 -5.28 -1.85 21.69
N ARG A 402 -4.60 -3.01 21.75
CA ARG A 402 -4.82 -4.02 22.81
C ARG A 402 -4.68 -3.47 24.25
N ASN A 403 -3.76 -2.54 24.46
CA ASN A 403 -3.47 -1.92 25.75
C ASN A 403 -3.80 -0.42 25.74
N ALA A 404 -4.87 -0.02 25.03
CA ALA A 404 -5.32 1.35 25.05
C ALA A 404 -5.74 1.77 26.46
N PRO A 405 -5.44 3.01 26.89
CA PRO A 405 -5.97 3.54 28.13
C PRO A 405 -7.50 3.62 28.08
N ALA A 406 -8.15 3.49 29.24
CA ALA A 406 -9.60 3.62 29.33
C ALA A 406 -10.05 5.00 28.77
N THR A 407 -10.95 4.98 27.81
CA THR A 407 -11.43 6.16 27.11
C THR A 407 -12.96 6.23 27.20
N ALA A 408 -13.50 7.37 27.63
CA ALA A 408 -14.94 7.61 27.64
C ALA A 408 -15.45 7.73 26.20
N ILE A 409 -16.38 6.89 25.77
CA ILE A 409 -16.95 6.87 24.42
C ILE A 409 -18.48 7.11 24.41
N GLY A 410 -19.07 7.45 25.57
CA GLY A 410 -20.51 7.65 25.72
C GLY A 410 -21.08 8.83 24.94
N ASP A 411 -20.23 9.78 24.57
CA ASP A 411 -20.57 10.94 23.74
C ASP A 411 -20.66 10.63 22.24
N VAL A 412 -20.07 9.53 21.77
CA VAL A 412 -19.94 9.27 20.33
C VAL A 412 -21.29 9.17 19.62
N LEU A 413 -22.21 8.34 20.12
CA LEU A 413 -23.51 8.16 19.46
C LEU A 413 -24.38 9.43 19.48
N PRO A 414 -24.49 10.20 20.60
CA PRO A 414 -25.15 11.49 20.59
C PRO A 414 -24.55 12.48 19.58
N GLU A 415 -23.21 12.58 19.50
CA GLU A 415 -22.55 13.47 18.56
C GLU A 415 -22.76 13.08 17.10
N LEU A 416 -22.73 11.80 16.76
CA LEU A 416 -23.09 11.33 15.41
C LEU A 416 -24.50 11.74 15.01
N ARG A 417 -25.44 11.66 15.94
CA ARG A 417 -26.83 12.12 15.71
C ARG A 417 -26.91 13.63 15.54
N ARG A 418 -26.19 14.40 16.37
CA ARG A 418 -26.15 15.86 16.29
C ARG A 418 -25.60 16.30 14.93
N ILE A 419 -24.47 15.72 14.50
CA ILE A 419 -23.84 16.05 13.21
C ILE A 419 -24.82 15.74 12.07
N ALA A 420 -25.43 14.57 12.03
CA ALA A 420 -26.37 14.20 10.99
C ALA A 420 -27.62 15.13 10.98
N ALA A 421 -28.16 15.49 12.14
CA ALA A 421 -29.29 16.43 12.24
C ALA A 421 -28.95 17.81 11.67
N ASN A 422 -27.76 18.33 11.94
CA ASN A 422 -27.30 19.60 11.39
C ASN A 422 -27.17 19.56 9.87
N VAL A 423 -26.80 18.43 9.27
CA VAL A 423 -26.70 18.25 7.82
C VAL A 423 -28.08 18.25 7.14
N TRP A 424 -29.10 17.69 7.80
CA TRP A 424 -30.48 17.69 7.27
C TRP A 424 -31.19 19.03 7.43
N GLY A 425 -30.74 19.88 8.34
CA GLY A 425 -31.42 21.10 8.75
C GLY A 425 -32.59 20.82 9.74
N PRO A 426 -33.20 21.87 10.30
CA PRO A 426 -34.38 21.70 11.15
C PRO A 426 -35.49 21.02 10.33
N GLN A 427 -36.00 19.91 10.84
CA GLN A 427 -37.17 19.21 10.30
C GLN A 427 -38.43 19.87 10.82
#